data_09cbf9f549e9c35ce501df001c143a29
#
_entry.id   09cbf9f549e9c35ce501df001c143a29
#
_cell.length_a   1.000
_cell.length_b   1.000
_cell.length_c   1.000
_cell.angle_alpha   90.00
_cell.angle_beta   90.00
_cell.angle_gamma   90.00
#
_symmetry.space_group_name_H-M   'P 1'
#
loop_
_entity.id
_entity.type
_entity.pdbx_description
1 polymer ?
#
loop_
_entity_poly.entity_id
_entity_poly.type
_entity_poly.pdbx_seq_one_letter_code
_entity_poly.pdbx_strand_id
1 'polypeptide(L)'
;MLVELVTTGSELLLGEISNVDVQYLSQQLNTMGYSVIYHTTVGDNPQRMKQVLETALGRADMVITTGGLGPTQGDMTKIIGAEVMDAPLEFREDVMEGVVAWIKLRHPERDLTENQRRQAMIPKGADVLTNEAGTAPGTALYKSGKVLIHLPGPPSEMKWVFDHSVKPWLYERFGSQGYIYSSYMRIYDMGEARIEETIMDLVKNQSEPTLAMYARIGYVEIRITAKGETKEAAQNLVEPMKEKLAERLGDVIITYDDEPIAAALGRTARKKGLTVSAAESCTGGLVGSYITDIAGSSAYFLGSAGTYQDESKAKLLGVPEKTLQTYTAVSEETAAAMAEGSRALYGSDVAVSTTGIAGPDGGTDEQPVGLVYFGVAGPKGSVVYKSVFPGDRKEVKERAATKAVYHLLQYMRERL
;
A
#
# COMPACT_ATOMS: atom_id res chain seq x y z
N MET A 1 7.45 -15.44 -18.78
CA MET A 1 6.14 -16.14 -18.82
C MET A 1 5.05 -15.16 -18.45
N LEU A 2 3.92 -15.22 -19.16
CA LEU A 2 2.73 -14.42 -18.91
C LEU A 2 1.84 -15.14 -17.90
N VAL A 3 1.38 -14.42 -16.88
CA VAL A 3 0.60 -14.98 -15.77
C VAL A 3 -0.76 -14.30 -15.68
N GLU A 4 -1.81 -15.09 -15.47
CA GLU A 4 -3.12 -14.59 -15.06
C GLU A 4 -3.46 -15.08 -13.66
N LEU A 5 -3.94 -14.17 -12.80
CA LEU A 5 -4.45 -14.48 -11.47
C LEU A 5 -5.96 -14.58 -11.52
N VAL A 6 -6.51 -15.72 -11.05
CA VAL A 6 -7.94 -15.95 -10.97
C VAL A 6 -8.35 -16.14 -9.51
N THR A 7 -9.17 -15.25 -9.00
CA THR A 7 -9.70 -15.35 -7.63
C THR A 7 -11.13 -15.87 -7.64
N THR A 8 -11.44 -16.77 -6.73
CA THR A 8 -12.76 -17.37 -6.60
C THR A 8 -13.38 -16.99 -5.26
N GLY A 9 -14.63 -16.56 -5.30
CA GLY A 9 -15.40 -16.18 -4.11
C GLY A 9 -16.49 -15.18 -4.46
N SER A 10 -17.70 -15.46 -4.05
CA SER A 10 -18.85 -14.57 -4.28
C SER A 10 -18.76 -13.28 -3.45
N GLU A 11 -18.12 -13.31 -2.27
CA GLU A 11 -17.88 -12.17 -1.39
C GLU A 11 -16.96 -11.10 -2.02
N LEU A 12 -16.03 -11.53 -2.90
CA LEU A 12 -15.20 -10.62 -3.68
C LEU A 12 -16.02 -9.85 -4.71
N LEU A 13 -16.95 -10.52 -5.40
CA LEU A 13 -17.83 -9.88 -6.38
C LEU A 13 -18.87 -8.96 -5.74
N LEU A 14 -19.30 -9.26 -4.52
CA LEU A 14 -20.22 -8.43 -3.74
C LEU A 14 -19.51 -7.21 -3.11
N GLY A 15 -18.17 -7.18 -3.15
CA GLY A 15 -17.39 -6.08 -2.57
C GLY A 15 -17.35 -6.08 -1.04
N GLU A 16 -17.66 -7.22 -0.41
CA GLU A 16 -17.64 -7.37 1.05
C GLU A 16 -16.20 -7.37 1.60
N ILE A 17 -15.25 -7.87 0.81
CA ILE A 17 -13.83 -7.91 1.15
C ILE A 17 -12.97 -7.39 0.00
N SER A 18 -11.79 -6.85 0.35
CA SER A 18 -10.77 -6.46 -0.63
C SER A 18 -9.92 -7.65 -1.05
N ASN A 19 -9.59 -7.73 -2.34
CA ASN A 19 -8.76 -8.79 -2.90
C ASN A 19 -7.26 -8.57 -2.61
N VAL A 20 -6.83 -8.88 -1.40
CA VAL A 20 -5.43 -8.71 -0.96
C VAL A 20 -4.50 -9.80 -1.50
N ASP A 21 -5.05 -10.96 -1.88
CA ASP A 21 -4.28 -12.08 -2.43
C ASP A 21 -3.67 -11.72 -3.77
N VAL A 22 -4.46 -11.11 -4.65
CA VAL A 22 -3.99 -10.67 -5.97
C VAL A 22 -2.87 -9.63 -5.83
N GLN A 23 -2.99 -8.71 -4.89
CA GLN A 23 -1.96 -7.71 -4.63
C GLN A 23 -0.64 -8.39 -4.24
N TYR A 24 -0.69 -9.31 -3.29
CA TYR A 24 0.49 -10.03 -2.81
C TYR A 24 1.14 -10.87 -3.93
N LEU A 25 0.34 -11.71 -4.61
CA LEU A 25 0.83 -12.57 -5.68
C LEU A 25 1.45 -11.76 -6.83
N SER A 26 0.82 -10.65 -7.23
CA SER A 26 1.36 -9.78 -8.27
C SER A 26 2.72 -9.21 -7.90
N GLN A 27 2.87 -8.73 -6.66
CA GLN A 27 4.14 -8.20 -6.17
C GLN A 27 5.24 -9.28 -6.19
N GLN A 28 4.93 -10.47 -5.67
CA GLN A 28 5.90 -11.56 -5.59
C GLN A 28 6.30 -12.09 -6.97
N LEU A 29 5.33 -12.33 -7.84
CA LEU A 29 5.57 -12.81 -9.22
C LEU A 29 6.38 -11.81 -10.03
N ASN A 30 6.07 -10.52 -9.92
CA ASN A 30 6.82 -9.47 -10.60
C ASN A 30 8.28 -9.44 -10.13
N THR A 31 8.56 -9.55 -8.81
CA THR A 31 9.95 -9.61 -8.31
C THR A 31 10.69 -10.84 -8.83
N MET A 32 9.99 -11.93 -9.13
CA MET A 32 10.54 -13.15 -9.73
C MET A 32 10.67 -13.09 -11.26
N GLY A 33 10.34 -11.97 -11.89
CA GLY A 33 10.43 -11.76 -13.34
C GLY A 33 9.25 -12.32 -14.17
N TYR A 34 8.18 -12.77 -13.51
CA TYR A 34 6.94 -13.16 -14.18
C TYR A 34 6.08 -11.93 -14.47
N SER A 35 5.48 -11.87 -15.65
CA SER A 35 4.60 -10.77 -16.07
C SER A 35 3.14 -11.10 -15.77
N VAL A 36 2.57 -10.55 -14.72
CA VAL A 36 1.13 -10.65 -14.44
C VAL A 36 0.38 -9.72 -15.38
N ILE A 37 -0.45 -10.29 -16.27
CA ILE A 37 -1.12 -9.54 -17.35
C ILE A 37 -2.62 -9.35 -17.14
N TYR A 38 -3.26 -10.24 -16.37
CA TYR A 38 -4.68 -10.17 -16.04
C TYR A 38 -4.96 -10.58 -14.60
N HIS A 39 -5.97 -9.92 -14.03
CA HIS A 39 -6.65 -10.33 -12.80
C HIS A 39 -8.11 -10.58 -13.12
N THR A 40 -8.60 -11.77 -12.83
CA THR A 40 -10.00 -12.15 -13.05
C THR A 40 -10.61 -12.64 -11.75
N THR A 41 -11.78 -12.13 -11.40
CA THR A 41 -12.56 -12.61 -10.24
C THR A 41 -13.82 -13.30 -10.73
N VAL A 42 -14.11 -14.47 -10.18
CA VAL A 42 -15.30 -15.26 -10.51
C VAL A 42 -15.99 -15.75 -9.23
N GLY A 43 -17.31 -15.71 -9.20
CA GLY A 43 -18.09 -16.28 -8.10
C GLY A 43 -18.20 -17.81 -8.18
N ASP A 44 -18.78 -18.42 -7.15
CA ASP A 44 -18.90 -19.87 -6.95
C ASP A 44 -19.93 -20.49 -7.90
N ASN A 45 -19.67 -20.42 -9.20
CA ASN A 45 -20.50 -21.01 -10.25
C ASN A 45 -19.64 -21.86 -11.20
N PRO A 46 -19.91 -23.16 -11.32
CA PRO A 46 -19.07 -24.10 -12.08
C PRO A 46 -18.87 -23.72 -13.54
N GLN A 47 -19.95 -23.34 -14.24
CA GLN A 47 -19.88 -23.03 -15.67
C GLN A 47 -19.08 -21.76 -15.92
N ARG A 48 -19.30 -20.70 -15.11
CA ARG A 48 -18.53 -19.45 -15.22
C ARG A 48 -17.07 -19.67 -14.89
N MET A 49 -16.75 -20.44 -13.86
CA MET A 49 -15.39 -20.77 -13.48
C MET A 49 -14.67 -21.54 -14.59
N LYS A 50 -15.32 -22.51 -15.21
CA LYS A 50 -14.78 -23.25 -16.36
C LYS A 50 -14.45 -22.32 -17.51
N GLN A 51 -15.37 -21.44 -17.92
CA GLN A 51 -15.15 -20.47 -18.99
C GLN A 51 -13.99 -19.50 -18.68
N VAL A 52 -13.89 -19.05 -17.43
CA VAL A 52 -12.79 -18.18 -16.98
C VAL A 52 -11.46 -18.91 -17.07
N LEU A 53 -11.36 -20.15 -16.58
CA LEU A 53 -10.11 -20.92 -16.64
C LEU A 53 -9.70 -21.27 -18.06
N GLU A 54 -10.64 -21.65 -18.93
CA GLU A 54 -10.38 -21.91 -20.36
C GLU A 54 -9.86 -20.64 -21.05
N THR A 55 -10.48 -19.48 -20.79
CA THR A 55 -10.05 -18.20 -21.35
C THR A 55 -8.65 -17.83 -20.83
N ALA A 56 -8.42 -17.93 -19.53
CA ALA A 56 -7.15 -17.59 -18.89
C ALA A 56 -6.00 -18.47 -19.43
N LEU A 57 -6.19 -19.78 -19.50
CA LEU A 57 -5.19 -20.71 -20.06
C LEU A 57 -4.98 -20.50 -21.57
N GLY A 58 -5.98 -19.98 -22.28
CA GLY A 58 -5.84 -19.61 -23.70
C GLY A 58 -4.88 -18.45 -23.94
N ARG A 59 -4.79 -17.49 -23.02
CA ARG A 59 -4.04 -16.23 -23.20
C ARG A 59 -2.82 -16.06 -22.29
N ALA A 60 -2.69 -16.87 -21.23
CA ALA A 60 -1.53 -16.86 -20.35
C ALA A 60 -0.77 -18.19 -20.43
N ASP A 61 0.51 -18.17 -20.07
CA ASP A 61 1.36 -19.36 -19.95
C ASP A 61 1.09 -20.07 -18.63
N MET A 62 0.75 -19.31 -17.60
CA MET A 62 0.48 -19.77 -16.25
C MET A 62 -0.79 -19.10 -15.71
N VAL A 63 -1.66 -19.91 -15.11
CA VAL A 63 -2.82 -19.44 -14.37
C VAL A 63 -2.66 -19.85 -12.91
N ILE A 64 -2.79 -18.88 -12.00
CA ILE A 64 -2.77 -19.14 -10.56
C ILE A 64 -4.13 -18.78 -10.00
N THR A 65 -4.81 -19.73 -9.37
CA THR A 65 -6.10 -19.49 -8.72
C THR A 65 -5.93 -19.34 -7.20
N THR A 66 -6.76 -18.54 -6.56
CA THR A 66 -6.91 -18.52 -5.10
C THR A 66 -8.37 -18.74 -4.71
N GLY A 67 -8.59 -19.56 -3.69
CA GLY A 67 -9.91 -19.92 -3.19
C GLY A 67 -10.48 -21.21 -3.76
N GLY A 68 -11.55 -21.71 -3.12
CA GLY A 68 -12.30 -22.89 -3.54
C GLY A 68 -11.56 -24.22 -3.40
N LEU A 69 -10.64 -24.36 -2.42
CA LEU A 69 -9.91 -25.60 -2.11
C LEU A 69 -10.35 -26.26 -0.81
N GLY A 70 -11.30 -25.68 -0.11
CA GLY A 70 -11.82 -26.21 1.14
C GLY A 70 -12.64 -27.50 0.97
N PRO A 71 -13.21 -28.00 2.07
CA PRO A 71 -13.97 -29.26 2.06
C PRO A 71 -15.45 -29.09 1.71
N THR A 72 -15.94 -27.87 1.46
CA THR A 72 -17.38 -27.64 1.25
C THR A 72 -17.82 -27.93 -0.20
N GLN A 73 -19.13 -27.94 -0.43
CA GLN A 73 -19.66 -28.15 -1.79
C GLN A 73 -19.37 -26.97 -2.73
N GLY A 74 -19.17 -25.76 -2.18
CA GLY A 74 -18.78 -24.56 -2.94
C GLY A 74 -17.31 -24.58 -3.37
N ASP A 75 -16.46 -25.40 -2.73
CA ASP A 75 -15.04 -25.52 -3.06
C ASP A 75 -14.84 -26.39 -4.30
N MET A 76 -14.88 -25.76 -5.48
CA MET A 76 -14.87 -26.46 -6.76
C MET A 76 -13.69 -26.10 -7.66
N THR A 77 -12.84 -25.15 -7.26
CA THR A 77 -11.79 -24.61 -8.11
C THR A 77 -10.85 -25.71 -8.64
N LYS A 78 -10.39 -26.58 -7.76
CA LYS A 78 -9.51 -27.70 -8.11
C LYS A 78 -10.20 -28.73 -9.02
N ILE A 79 -11.50 -29.00 -8.80
CA ILE A 79 -12.28 -29.94 -9.60
C ILE A 79 -12.42 -29.42 -11.03
N ILE A 80 -12.79 -28.16 -11.18
CA ILE A 80 -12.99 -27.53 -12.50
C ILE A 80 -11.65 -27.34 -13.21
N GLY A 81 -10.59 -26.97 -12.48
CA GLY A 81 -9.23 -26.89 -13.02
C GLY A 81 -8.75 -28.25 -13.55
N ALA A 82 -9.03 -29.34 -12.85
CA ALA A 82 -8.74 -30.71 -13.29
C ALA A 82 -9.48 -31.05 -14.59
N GLU A 83 -10.76 -30.66 -14.69
CA GLU A 83 -11.57 -30.88 -15.89
C GLU A 83 -11.00 -30.08 -17.08
N VAL A 84 -10.74 -28.79 -16.92
CA VAL A 84 -10.21 -27.93 -17.98
C VAL A 84 -8.83 -28.39 -18.48
N MET A 85 -8.01 -28.90 -17.57
CA MET A 85 -6.69 -29.43 -17.91
C MET A 85 -6.74 -30.91 -18.36
N ASP A 86 -7.92 -31.52 -18.48
CA ASP A 86 -8.08 -32.95 -18.79
C ASP A 86 -7.17 -33.83 -17.91
N ALA A 87 -7.22 -33.60 -16.59
CA ALA A 87 -6.42 -34.28 -15.57
C ALA A 87 -7.35 -34.84 -14.47
N PRO A 88 -7.85 -36.07 -14.60
CA PRO A 88 -8.82 -36.61 -13.66
C PRO A 88 -8.30 -36.61 -12.24
N LEU A 89 -9.19 -36.39 -11.26
CA LEU A 89 -8.84 -36.38 -9.86
C LEU A 89 -8.54 -37.79 -9.35
N GLU A 90 -7.44 -37.92 -8.63
CA GLU A 90 -7.03 -39.16 -7.96
C GLU A 90 -6.96 -38.91 -6.45
N PHE A 91 -7.45 -39.85 -5.65
CA PHE A 91 -7.32 -39.78 -4.20
C PHE A 91 -5.88 -40.09 -3.80
N ARG A 92 -5.31 -39.20 -2.95
CA ARG A 92 -3.94 -39.31 -2.46
C ARG A 92 -3.96 -39.57 -0.95
N GLU A 93 -3.57 -40.78 -0.56
CA GLU A 93 -3.51 -41.19 0.85
C GLU A 93 -2.51 -40.32 1.68
N ASP A 94 -1.33 -40.09 1.10
CA ASP A 94 -0.30 -39.25 1.73
C ASP A 94 -0.77 -37.81 2.02
N VAL A 95 -1.59 -37.24 1.12
CA VAL A 95 -2.22 -35.94 1.33
C VAL A 95 -3.27 -36.01 2.42
N MET A 96 -4.07 -37.07 2.45
CA MET A 96 -5.09 -37.28 3.50
C MET A 96 -4.45 -37.42 4.87
N GLU A 97 -3.35 -38.17 4.99
CA GLU A 97 -2.58 -38.28 6.23
C GLU A 97 -2.11 -36.91 6.73
N GLY A 98 -1.62 -36.05 5.84
CA GLY A 98 -1.24 -34.67 6.16
C GLY A 98 -2.41 -33.83 6.69
N VAL A 99 -3.58 -33.90 6.04
CA VAL A 99 -4.82 -33.23 6.48
C VAL A 99 -5.23 -33.70 7.87
N VAL A 100 -5.22 -35.01 8.08
CA VAL A 100 -5.55 -35.62 9.39
C VAL A 100 -4.56 -35.16 10.48
N ALA A 101 -3.27 -35.23 10.20
CA ALA A 101 -2.22 -34.82 11.14
C ALA A 101 -2.37 -33.35 11.53
N TRP A 102 -2.63 -32.46 10.57
CA TRP A 102 -2.83 -31.04 10.83
C TRP A 102 -4.05 -30.79 11.73
N ILE A 103 -5.19 -31.46 11.46
CA ILE A 103 -6.42 -31.32 12.25
C ILE A 103 -6.21 -31.85 13.65
N LYS A 104 -5.65 -33.04 13.80
CA LYS A 104 -5.45 -33.68 15.10
C LYS A 104 -4.45 -32.94 16.00
N LEU A 105 -3.43 -32.30 15.40
CA LEU A 105 -2.48 -31.48 16.14
C LEU A 105 -3.13 -30.26 16.82
N ARG A 106 -4.10 -29.64 16.16
CA ARG A 106 -4.77 -28.42 16.64
C ARG A 106 -6.10 -28.66 17.32
N HIS A 107 -6.76 -29.75 16.94
CA HIS A 107 -8.09 -30.14 17.42
C HIS A 107 -8.14 -31.65 17.67
N PRO A 108 -7.46 -32.17 18.70
CA PRO A 108 -7.37 -33.62 18.96
C PRO A 108 -8.73 -34.31 19.06
N GLU A 109 -9.73 -33.61 19.62
CA GLU A 109 -11.10 -34.12 19.82
C GLU A 109 -11.99 -34.08 18.58
N ARG A 110 -11.54 -33.43 17.50
CA ARG A 110 -12.38 -33.21 16.33
C ARG A 110 -12.44 -34.47 15.48
N ASP A 111 -13.67 -34.95 15.21
CA ASP A 111 -13.89 -36.02 14.26
C ASP A 111 -13.68 -35.54 12.82
N LEU A 112 -13.12 -36.43 12.01
CA LEU A 112 -12.95 -36.20 10.58
C LEU A 112 -14.28 -36.42 9.87
N THR A 113 -14.63 -35.54 8.96
CA THR A 113 -15.82 -35.66 8.14
C THR A 113 -15.46 -36.20 6.75
N GLU A 114 -16.40 -36.87 6.09
CA GLU A 114 -16.21 -37.36 4.71
C GLU A 114 -15.83 -36.21 3.74
N ASN A 115 -16.31 -35.01 4.00
CA ASN A 115 -16.00 -33.85 3.16
C ASN A 115 -14.49 -33.53 3.13
N GLN A 116 -13.72 -33.84 4.15
CA GLN A 116 -12.27 -33.60 4.17
C GLN A 116 -11.51 -34.44 3.14
N ARG A 117 -12.08 -35.59 2.72
CA ARG A 117 -11.51 -36.40 1.62
C ARG A 117 -11.39 -35.60 0.32
N ARG A 118 -12.25 -34.62 0.09
CA ARG A 118 -12.16 -33.72 -1.09
C ARG A 118 -10.85 -32.97 -1.17
N GLN A 119 -10.24 -32.65 -0.03
CA GLN A 119 -8.94 -31.97 0.01
C GLN A 119 -7.81 -32.86 -0.49
N ALA A 120 -7.93 -34.18 -0.33
CA ALA A 120 -6.98 -35.17 -0.81
C ALA A 120 -7.23 -35.66 -2.25
N MET A 121 -8.25 -35.15 -2.93
CA MET A 121 -8.45 -35.35 -4.36
C MET A 121 -7.53 -34.44 -5.16
N ILE A 122 -6.53 -34.99 -5.83
CA ILE A 122 -5.47 -34.25 -6.53
C ILE A 122 -5.57 -34.53 -8.04
N PRO A 123 -5.43 -33.52 -8.91
CA PRO A 123 -5.39 -33.72 -10.35
C PRO A 123 -4.23 -34.64 -10.73
N LYS A 124 -4.48 -35.62 -11.58
CA LYS A 124 -3.46 -36.58 -12.04
C LYS A 124 -2.28 -35.89 -12.67
N GLY A 125 -1.09 -36.20 -12.16
CA GLY A 125 0.16 -35.59 -12.60
C GLY A 125 0.44 -34.20 -12.02
N ALA A 126 -0.39 -33.68 -11.10
CA ALA A 126 -0.10 -32.46 -10.37
C ALA A 126 0.86 -32.72 -9.20
N ASP A 127 1.76 -31.78 -8.98
CA ASP A 127 2.57 -31.72 -7.78
C ASP A 127 1.74 -31.14 -6.62
N VAL A 128 1.88 -31.71 -5.43
CA VAL A 128 1.20 -31.25 -4.22
C VAL A 128 2.03 -30.14 -3.59
N LEU A 129 1.41 -28.98 -3.40
CA LEU A 129 2.01 -27.82 -2.72
C LEU A 129 1.57 -27.86 -1.26
N THR A 130 2.47 -28.22 -0.37
CA THR A 130 2.18 -28.38 1.06
C THR A 130 1.65 -27.07 1.66
N ASN A 131 0.76 -27.21 2.65
CA ASN A 131 0.18 -26.10 3.41
C ASN A 131 0.29 -26.39 4.91
N GLU A 132 1.29 -25.81 5.58
CA GLU A 132 1.41 -25.96 7.03
C GLU A 132 0.58 -24.91 7.81
N ALA A 133 0.09 -23.89 7.12
CA ALA A 133 -0.79 -22.87 7.72
C ALA A 133 -2.27 -23.29 7.75
N GLY A 134 -2.66 -24.31 6.98
CA GLY A 134 -4.03 -24.78 6.87
C GLY A 134 -4.17 -26.24 6.44
N THR A 135 -5.41 -26.69 6.22
CA THR A 135 -5.70 -28.09 5.85
C THR A 135 -5.68 -28.34 4.35
N ALA A 136 -5.94 -27.31 3.54
CA ALA A 136 -6.08 -27.47 2.09
C ALA A 136 -4.72 -27.28 1.40
N PRO A 137 -4.09 -28.34 0.86
CA PRO A 137 -2.87 -28.17 0.07
C PRO A 137 -3.19 -27.48 -1.25
N GLY A 138 -2.21 -26.71 -1.74
CA GLY A 138 -2.25 -26.27 -3.12
C GLY A 138 -1.88 -27.39 -4.09
N THR A 139 -2.05 -27.14 -5.38
CA THR A 139 -1.60 -28.07 -6.45
C THR A 139 -0.99 -27.29 -7.60
N ALA A 140 0.03 -27.86 -8.25
CA ALA A 140 0.63 -27.30 -9.45
C ALA A 140 0.64 -28.35 -10.57
N LEU A 141 -0.04 -28.08 -11.67
CA LEU A 141 -0.11 -28.93 -12.83
C LEU A 141 0.54 -28.26 -14.03
N TYR A 142 1.54 -28.93 -14.60
CA TYR A 142 2.14 -28.53 -15.88
C TYR A 142 1.74 -29.56 -16.95
N LYS A 143 0.93 -29.14 -17.91
CA LYS A 143 0.46 -30.00 -19.00
C LYS A 143 0.34 -29.20 -20.30
N SER A 144 0.80 -29.76 -21.41
CA SER A 144 0.68 -29.18 -22.75
C SER A 144 1.23 -27.72 -22.87
N GLY A 145 2.33 -27.45 -22.17
CA GLY A 145 2.95 -26.11 -22.18
C GLY A 145 2.26 -25.06 -21.30
N LYS A 146 1.20 -25.44 -20.57
CA LYS A 146 0.46 -24.58 -19.66
C LYS A 146 0.65 -24.98 -18.21
N VAL A 147 0.64 -23.99 -17.33
CA VAL A 147 0.72 -24.19 -15.88
C VAL A 147 -0.60 -23.77 -15.25
N LEU A 148 -1.15 -24.61 -14.40
CA LEU A 148 -2.29 -24.27 -13.55
C LEU A 148 -1.94 -24.55 -12.09
N ILE A 149 -1.94 -23.49 -11.26
CA ILE A 149 -1.65 -23.58 -9.84
C ILE A 149 -2.91 -23.22 -9.06
N HIS A 150 -3.26 -24.03 -8.07
CA HIS A 150 -4.34 -23.75 -7.14
C HIS A 150 -3.80 -23.44 -5.76
N LEU A 151 -4.23 -22.33 -5.18
CA LEU A 151 -3.86 -21.86 -3.84
C LEU A 151 -5.11 -21.72 -2.94
N PRO A 152 -4.97 -21.90 -1.61
CA PRO A 152 -6.06 -21.65 -0.68
C PRO A 152 -6.50 -20.18 -0.72
N GLY A 153 -7.75 -19.91 -0.28
CA GLY A 153 -8.33 -18.57 -0.23
C GLY A 153 -7.91 -17.71 0.96
N PRO A 154 -7.77 -18.25 2.19
CA PRO A 154 -7.37 -17.43 3.32
C PRO A 154 -5.98 -16.82 3.09
N PRO A 155 -5.81 -15.47 3.24
CA PRO A 155 -4.55 -14.79 2.88
C PRO A 155 -3.31 -15.32 3.60
N SER A 156 -3.43 -15.75 4.85
CA SER A 156 -2.31 -16.34 5.60
C SER A 156 -1.86 -17.67 5.02
N GLU A 157 -2.80 -18.53 4.64
CA GLU A 157 -2.53 -19.83 4.02
C GLU A 157 -1.95 -19.64 2.61
N MET A 158 -2.59 -18.80 1.80
CA MET A 158 -2.15 -18.50 0.43
C MET A 158 -0.71 -18.00 0.40
N LYS A 159 -0.36 -17.05 1.27
CA LYS A 159 1.01 -16.52 1.39
C LYS A 159 1.99 -17.61 1.78
N TRP A 160 1.64 -18.41 2.79
CA TRP A 160 2.51 -19.50 3.24
C TRP A 160 2.80 -20.50 2.12
N VAL A 161 1.75 -20.99 1.45
CA VAL A 161 1.90 -21.94 0.33
C VAL A 161 2.69 -21.33 -0.81
N PHE A 162 2.43 -20.07 -1.15
CA PHE A 162 3.16 -19.39 -2.20
C PHE A 162 4.66 -19.29 -1.88
N ASP A 163 4.99 -18.83 -0.68
CA ASP A 163 6.38 -18.60 -0.29
C ASP A 163 7.19 -19.88 -0.13
N HIS A 164 6.59 -20.93 0.46
CA HIS A 164 7.31 -22.14 0.84
C HIS A 164 7.19 -23.30 -0.17
N SER A 165 6.17 -23.27 -1.02
CA SER A 165 5.93 -24.35 -1.97
C SER A 165 5.94 -23.89 -3.43
N VAL A 166 5.23 -22.79 -3.78
CA VAL A 166 5.14 -22.33 -5.19
C VAL A 166 6.46 -21.73 -5.67
N LYS A 167 7.07 -20.82 -4.89
CA LYS A 167 8.34 -20.19 -5.29
C LYS A 167 9.44 -21.21 -5.59
N PRO A 168 9.73 -22.18 -4.69
CA PRO A 168 10.69 -23.24 -4.98
C PRO A 168 10.31 -24.04 -6.22
N TRP A 169 9.04 -24.46 -6.37
CA TRP A 169 8.54 -25.21 -7.48
C TRP A 169 8.74 -24.49 -8.83
N LEU A 170 8.42 -23.18 -8.86
CA LEU A 170 8.62 -22.34 -10.05
C LEU A 170 10.10 -22.22 -10.40
N TYR A 171 10.94 -22.02 -9.40
CA TYR A 171 12.38 -21.87 -9.59
C TYR A 171 13.02 -23.17 -10.12
N GLU A 172 12.66 -24.32 -9.55
CA GLU A 172 13.16 -25.63 -9.95
C GLU A 172 12.73 -25.97 -11.40
N ARG A 173 11.51 -25.67 -11.77
CA ARG A 173 10.95 -26.04 -13.08
C ARG A 173 11.29 -25.08 -14.21
N PHE A 174 11.37 -23.79 -13.94
CA PHE A 174 11.51 -22.76 -14.97
C PHE A 174 12.78 -21.91 -14.81
N GLY A 175 13.55 -22.12 -13.76
CA GLY A 175 14.72 -21.29 -13.44
C GLY A 175 14.35 -19.84 -13.12
N SER A 176 15.36 -18.97 -13.14
CA SER A 176 15.13 -17.53 -12.99
C SER A 176 14.49 -16.95 -14.25
N GLN A 177 13.39 -16.21 -14.08
CA GLN A 177 12.74 -15.47 -15.17
C GLN A 177 13.28 -14.02 -15.31
N GLY A 178 14.39 -13.73 -14.64
CA GLY A 178 14.94 -12.40 -14.47
C GLY A 178 14.41 -11.72 -13.21
N TYR A 179 14.73 -10.45 -13.07
CA TYR A 179 14.36 -9.63 -11.93
C TYR A 179 13.66 -8.36 -12.42
N ILE A 180 12.46 -8.08 -11.92
CA ILE A 180 11.83 -6.77 -12.10
C ILE A 180 12.10 -5.96 -10.83
N TYR A 181 12.76 -4.82 -11.01
CA TYR A 181 13.03 -3.87 -9.94
C TYR A 181 12.29 -2.57 -10.19
N SER A 182 11.65 -2.05 -9.16
CA SER A 182 11.01 -0.74 -9.18
C SER A 182 11.58 0.14 -8.08
N SER A 183 11.87 1.38 -8.41
CA SER A 183 12.18 2.45 -7.45
C SER A 183 11.13 3.54 -7.56
N TYR A 184 10.86 4.21 -6.46
CA TYR A 184 9.82 5.23 -6.36
C TYR A 184 10.42 6.56 -5.96
N MET A 185 9.87 7.64 -6.53
CA MET A 185 10.17 9.01 -6.14
C MET A 185 8.86 9.69 -5.76
N ARG A 186 8.79 10.30 -4.59
CA ARG A 186 7.57 10.97 -4.11
C ARG A 186 7.78 12.47 -4.11
N ILE A 187 6.92 13.14 -4.85
CA ILE A 187 6.93 14.58 -5.09
C ILE A 187 5.77 15.19 -4.30
N TYR A 188 6.12 16.17 -3.47
CA TYR A 188 5.16 16.92 -2.70
C TYR A 188 5.08 18.34 -3.25
N ASP A 189 3.92 18.97 -3.10
CA ASP A 189 3.67 20.36 -3.51
C ASP A 189 3.78 20.65 -5.02
N MET A 190 3.69 19.61 -5.86
CA MET A 190 3.60 19.76 -7.30
C MET A 190 2.51 18.84 -7.85
N GLY A 191 1.61 19.38 -8.68
CA GLY A 191 0.54 18.61 -9.31
C GLY A 191 1.04 17.70 -10.44
N GLU A 192 0.34 16.57 -10.67
CA GLU A 192 0.67 15.56 -11.68
C GLU A 192 0.90 16.15 -13.08
N ALA A 193 0.00 17.02 -13.54
CA ALA A 193 0.12 17.64 -14.86
C ALA A 193 1.42 18.44 -15.05
N ARG A 194 1.85 19.16 -14.01
CA ARG A 194 3.10 19.93 -14.05
C ARG A 194 4.33 19.03 -14.00
N ILE A 195 4.26 17.94 -13.25
CA ILE A 195 5.33 16.93 -13.23
C ILE A 195 5.46 16.31 -14.62
N GLU A 196 4.32 15.87 -15.21
CA GLU A 196 4.29 15.26 -16.54
C GLU A 196 4.87 16.21 -17.61
N GLU A 197 4.48 17.48 -17.59
CA GLU A 197 5.03 18.50 -18.49
C GLU A 197 6.56 18.62 -18.36
N THR A 198 7.08 18.61 -17.13
CA THR A 198 8.52 18.74 -16.85
C THR A 198 9.34 17.54 -17.34
N ILE A 199 8.74 16.35 -17.38
CA ILE A 199 9.42 15.09 -17.74
C ILE A 199 8.84 14.44 -19.01
N MET A 200 8.04 15.17 -19.77
CA MET A 200 7.27 14.67 -20.94
C MET A 200 8.12 13.91 -21.95
N ASP A 201 9.32 14.40 -22.26
CA ASP A 201 10.24 13.74 -23.16
C ASP A 201 10.76 12.40 -22.63
N LEU A 202 10.96 12.27 -21.31
CA LEU A 202 11.33 11.00 -20.67
C LEU A 202 10.18 10.01 -20.73
N VAL A 203 8.94 10.48 -20.52
CA VAL A 203 7.73 9.64 -20.60
C VAL A 203 7.48 9.17 -22.04
N LYS A 204 7.61 10.06 -23.05
CA LYS A 204 7.35 9.71 -24.46
C LYS A 204 8.39 8.79 -25.08
N ASN A 205 9.64 8.92 -24.67
CA ASN A 205 10.76 8.18 -25.25
C ASN A 205 11.21 7.00 -24.38
N GLN A 206 10.42 6.63 -23.37
CA GLN A 206 10.76 5.50 -22.52
C GLN A 206 10.67 4.16 -23.25
N SER A 207 11.61 3.27 -22.93
CA SER A 207 11.58 1.87 -23.35
C SER A 207 11.86 0.96 -22.14
N GLU A 208 13.11 0.98 -21.69
CA GLU A 208 13.59 0.32 -20.47
C GLU A 208 14.61 1.27 -19.82
N PRO A 209 14.40 1.76 -18.60
CA PRO A 209 13.27 1.51 -17.71
C PRO A 209 11.98 2.26 -18.13
N THR A 210 10.83 1.75 -17.65
CA THR A 210 9.53 2.40 -17.81
C THR A 210 9.20 3.33 -16.65
N LEU A 211 8.44 4.39 -16.94
CA LEU A 211 7.94 5.36 -15.97
C LEU A 211 6.42 5.27 -15.83
N ALA A 212 5.92 5.32 -14.61
CA ALA A 212 4.50 5.46 -14.33
C ALA A 212 4.30 6.47 -13.19
N MET A 213 3.28 7.34 -13.34
CA MET A 213 2.91 8.32 -12.33
C MET A 213 1.61 7.93 -11.66
N TYR A 214 1.52 8.17 -10.35
CA TYR A 214 0.35 7.89 -9.55
C TYR A 214 0.03 9.08 -8.64
N ALA A 215 -1.15 9.68 -8.82
CA ALA A 215 -1.68 10.63 -7.86
C ALA A 215 -2.08 9.89 -6.57
N ARG A 216 -1.48 10.30 -5.46
CA ARG A 216 -1.77 9.79 -4.12
C ARG A 216 -2.36 10.88 -3.25
N ILE A 217 -2.86 10.53 -2.09
CA ILE A 217 -3.35 11.51 -1.13
C ILE A 217 -2.16 12.33 -0.59
N GLY A 218 -2.05 13.59 -1.03
CA GLY A 218 -1.02 14.52 -0.58
C GLY A 218 0.31 14.53 -1.32
N TYR A 219 0.53 13.63 -2.31
CA TYR A 219 1.75 13.61 -3.13
C TYR A 219 1.52 12.93 -4.49
N VAL A 220 2.47 13.08 -5.39
CA VAL A 220 2.55 12.31 -6.63
C VAL A 220 3.75 11.37 -6.53
N GLU A 221 3.53 10.12 -6.93
CA GLU A 221 4.55 9.08 -6.93
C GLU A 221 4.95 8.75 -8.37
N ILE A 222 6.23 8.83 -8.68
CA ILE A 222 6.81 8.32 -9.93
C ILE A 222 7.44 6.98 -9.62
N ARG A 223 6.98 5.94 -10.32
CA ARG A 223 7.58 4.61 -10.31
C ARG A 223 8.45 4.43 -11.53
N ILE A 224 9.70 4.01 -11.32
CA ILE A 224 10.68 3.67 -12.35
C ILE A 224 10.88 2.17 -12.28
N THR A 225 10.60 1.45 -13.36
CA THR A 225 10.64 -0.03 -13.37
C THR A 225 11.52 -0.53 -14.49
N ALA A 226 12.43 -1.45 -14.16
CA ALA A 226 13.26 -2.15 -15.14
C ALA A 226 13.29 -3.67 -14.87
N LYS A 227 13.51 -4.44 -15.95
CA LYS A 227 13.75 -5.87 -15.89
C LYS A 227 15.21 -6.16 -16.23
N GLY A 228 15.88 -6.96 -15.41
CA GLY A 228 17.25 -7.41 -15.62
C GLY A 228 17.40 -8.91 -15.40
N GLU A 229 18.53 -9.50 -15.75
CA GLU A 229 18.83 -10.91 -15.47
C GLU A 229 19.03 -11.15 -13.97
N THR A 230 19.59 -10.16 -13.28
CA THR A 230 19.76 -10.15 -11.82
C THR A 230 19.15 -8.89 -11.22
N LYS A 231 19.01 -8.86 -9.89
CA LYS A 231 18.54 -7.68 -9.16
C LYS A 231 19.45 -6.47 -9.42
N GLU A 232 20.76 -6.68 -9.36
CA GLU A 232 21.76 -5.64 -9.60
C GLU A 232 21.68 -5.10 -11.03
N ALA A 233 21.49 -5.99 -12.03
CA ALA A 233 21.30 -5.57 -13.42
C ALA A 233 20.05 -4.69 -13.59
N ALA A 234 18.92 -5.07 -12.97
CA ALA A 234 17.70 -4.27 -13.01
C ALA A 234 17.86 -2.92 -12.29
N GLN A 235 18.55 -2.88 -11.14
CA GLN A 235 18.88 -1.65 -10.42
C GLN A 235 19.75 -0.71 -11.26
N ASN A 236 20.77 -1.22 -11.91
CA ASN A 236 21.67 -0.44 -12.78
C ASN A 236 20.93 0.19 -13.96
N LEU A 237 19.83 -0.39 -14.44
CA LEU A 237 18.98 0.22 -15.48
C LEU A 237 18.12 1.36 -14.92
N VAL A 238 17.72 1.30 -13.66
CA VAL A 238 16.87 2.30 -13.00
C VAL A 238 17.64 3.57 -12.61
N GLU A 239 18.88 3.43 -12.11
CA GLU A 239 19.64 4.56 -11.55
C GLU A 239 19.83 5.75 -12.51
N PRO A 240 20.21 5.58 -13.81
CA PRO A 240 20.36 6.71 -14.71
C PRO A 240 19.06 7.50 -14.95
N MET A 241 17.90 6.83 -14.86
CA MET A 241 16.60 7.49 -14.98
C MET A 241 16.25 8.25 -13.70
N LYS A 242 16.58 7.72 -12.53
CA LYS A 242 16.46 8.42 -11.24
C LYS A 242 17.27 9.71 -11.23
N GLU A 243 18.52 9.65 -11.69
CA GLU A 243 19.39 10.83 -11.78
C GLU A 243 18.79 11.91 -12.69
N LYS A 244 18.31 11.55 -13.88
CA LYS A 244 17.65 12.49 -14.82
C LYS A 244 16.40 13.12 -14.22
N LEU A 245 15.59 12.34 -13.50
CA LEU A 245 14.40 12.84 -12.82
C LEU A 245 14.77 13.78 -11.66
N ALA A 246 15.81 13.44 -10.89
CA ALA A 246 16.32 14.26 -9.80
C ALA A 246 16.89 15.59 -10.31
N GLU A 247 17.61 15.61 -11.42
CA GLU A 247 18.11 16.83 -12.06
C GLU A 247 16.97 17.78 -12.50
N ARG A 248 15.84 17.23 -12.97
CA ARG A 248 14.73 18.04 -13.48
C ARG A 248 13.76 18.51 -12.39
N LEU A 249 13.48 17.63 -11.46
CA LEU A 249 12.49 17.89 -10.40
C LEU A 249 13.12 18.47 -9.13
N GLY A 250 14.40 18.21 -8.88
CA GLY A 250 15.15 18.83 -7.80
C GLY A 250 14.53 18.64 -6.41
N ASP A 251 14.45 19.72 -5.65
CA ASP A 251 14.05 19.72 -4.23
C ASP A 251 12.58 19.35 -3.96
N VAL A 252 11.74 19.27 -4.99
CA VAL A 252 10.35 18.80 -4.82
C VAL A 252 10.24 17.29 -4.60
N ILE A 253 11.31 16.54 -4.91
CA ILE A 253 11.44 15.14 -4.54
C ILE A 253 11.82 15.08 -3.06
N ILE A 254 10.92 14.61 -2.23
CA ILE A 254 11.12 14.60 -0.77
C ILE A 254 11.57 13.23 -0.25
N THR A 255 10.98 12.16 -0.77
CA THR A 255 11.29 10.78 -0.33
C THR A 255 11.44 9.86 -1.52
N TYR A 256 12.13 8.74 -1.28
CA TYR A 256 12.37 7.67 -2.23
C TYR A 256 11.80 6.37 -1.69
N ASP A 257 11.41 5.48 -2.61
CA ASP A 257 10.87 4.16 -2.32
C ASP A 257 9.66 4.23 -1.35
N ASP A 258 9.57 3.34 -0.37
CA ASP A 258 8.44 3.29 0.55
C ASP A 258 8.59 4.25 1.75
N GLU A 259 9.52 5.19 1.69
CA GLU A 259 9.77 6.10 2.79
C GLU A 259 8.65 7.15 2.93
N PRO A 260 7.94 7.20 4.07
CA PRO A 260 6.95 8.24 4.33
C PRO A 260 7.62 9.58 4.63
N ILE A 261 6.91 10.69 4.38
CA ILE A 261 7.44 12.03 4.62
C ILE A 261 7.88 12.28 6.08
N ALA A 262 7.22 11.65 7.03
CA ALA A 262 7.58 11.74 8.45
C ALA A 262 8.97 11.14 8.76
N ALA A 263 9.43 10.15 7.97
CA ALA A 263 10.79 9.63 8.10
C ALA A 263 11.82 10.64 7.61
N ALA A 264 11.55 11.33 6.50
CA ALA A 264 12.40 12.44 6.03
C ALA A 264 12.46 13.59 7.04
N LEU A 265 11.33 13.91 7.67
CA LEU A 265 11.27 14.86 8.79
C LEU A 265 12.20 14.42 9.93
N GLY A 266 12.07 13.18 10.39
CA GLY A 266 12.86 12.62 11.49
C GLY A 266 14.36 12.58 11.20
N ARG A 267 14.77 12.23 9.96
CA ARG A 267 16.19 12.32 9.56
C ARG A 267 16.71 13.76 9.64
N THR A 268 15.93 14.71 9.14
CA THR A 268 16.33 16.12 9.13
C THR A 268 16.42 16.66 10.55
N ALA A 269 15.43 16.37 11.39
CA ALA A 269 15.41 16.78 12.80
C ALA A 269 16.63 16.24 13.56
N ARG A 270 16.88 14.94 13.48
CA ARG A 270 18.06 14.31 14.13
C ARG A 270 19.38 14.87 13.61
N LYS A 271 19.52 15.02 12.27
CA LYS A 271 20.75 15.55 11.67
C LYS A 271 21.08 16.97 12.14
N LYS A 272 20.05 17.81 12.36
CA LYS A 272 20.19 19.20 12.80
C LYS A 272 20.11 19.36 14.32
N GLY A 273 19.83 18.30 15.07
CA GLY A 273 19.65 18.33 16.53
C GLY A 273 18.41 19.14 16.94
N LEU A 274 17.36 19.14 16.14
CA LEU A 274 16.14 19.92 16.35
C LEU A 274 15.02 19.05 16.93
N THR A 275 14.24 19.65 17.80
CA THR A 275 13.00 19.08 18.35
C THR A 275 11.78 19.71 17.69
N VAL A 276 10.70 18.92 17.53
CA VAL A 276 9.48 19.39 16.88
C VAL A 276 8.24 19.10 17.71
N SER A 277 7.19 19.90 17.53
CA SER A 277 5.86 19.68 18.12
C SER A 277 4.74 20.01 17.14
N ALA A 278 3.50 19.67 17.48
CA ALA A 278 2.34 20.01 16.67
C ALA A 278 1.17 20.55 17.51
N ALA A 279 0.34 21.39 16.89
CA ALA A 279 -0.96 21.82 17.39
C ALA A 279 -2.05 21.51 16.35
N GLU A 280 -3.00 20.69 16.71
CA GLU A 280 -3.94 20.13 15.75
C GLU A 280 -5.39 20.52 16.07
N SER A 281 -6.09 21.08 15.07
CA SER A 281 -7.53 21.27 15.10
C SER A 281 -8.20 20.31 14.11
N CYS A 282 -8.31 20.68 12.84
CA CYS A 282 -9.03 19.90 11.84
C CYS A 282 -8.43 18.51 11.54
N THR A 283 -7.14 18.31 11.76
CA THR A 283 -6.46 17.00 11.55
C THR A 283 -6.72 16.01 12.68
N GLY A 284 -7.02 16.49 13.89
CA GLY A 284 -7.50 15.66 15.01
C GLY A 284 -6.51 14.60 15.49
N GLY A 285 -5.22 14.88 15.51
CA GLY A 285 -4.15 13.98 15.97
C GLY A 285 -3.39 13.26 14.84
N LEU A 286 -3.75 13.43 13.57
CA LEU A 286 -3.10 12.72 12.46
C LEU A 286 -1.65 13.17 12.24
N VAL A 287 -1.31 14.44 12.49
CA VAL A 287 0.08 14.93 12.37
C VAL A 287 0.97 14.21 13.38
N GLY A 288 0.52 14.16 14.65
CA GLY A 288 1.22 13.45 15.71
C GLY A 288 1.31 11.94 15.41
N SER A 289 0.22 11.34 14.92
CA SER A 289 0.20 9.93 14.50
C SER A 289 1.25 9.64 13.43
N TYR A 290 1.28 10.39 12.34
CA TYR A 290 2.23 10.18 11.24
C TYR A 290 3.70 10.33 11.69
N ILE A 291 3.98 11.25 12.61
CA ILE A 291 5.34 11.40 13.16
C ILE A 291 5.70 10.22 14.06
N THR A 292 4.76 9.77 14.89
CA THR A 292 4.98 8.68 15.85
C THR A 292 4.98 7.29 15.22
N ASP A 293 4.44 7.12 14.01
CA ASP A 293 4.56 5.88 13.23
C ASP A 293 6.04 5.57 12.87
N ILE A 294 6.92 6.58 12.98
CA ILE A 294 8.36 6.40 12.72
C ILE A 294 9.08 5.97 14.00
N ALA A 295 9.67 4.79 13.97
CA ALA A 295 10.45 4.28 15.09
C ALA A 295 11.59 5.26 15.48
N GLY A 296 11.72 5.54 16.78
CA GLY A 296 12.69 6.49 17.31
C GLY A 296 12.27 7.97 17.20
N SER A 297 11.01 8.26 16.93
CA SER A 297 10.45 9.62 16.90
C SER A 297 10.57 10.37 18.24
N SER A 298 10.60 9.66 19.36
CA SER A 298 10.79 10.24 20.69
C SER A 298 12.09 11.04 20.87
N ALA A 299 13.08 10.82 20.00
CA ALA A 299 14.33 11.57 20.00
C ALA A 299 14.18 13.02 19.49
N TYR A 300 13.09 13.35 18.78
CA TYR A 300 12.90 14.67 18.19
C TYR A 300 11.45 15.19 18.30
N PHE A 301 10.45 14.33 18.48
CA PHE A 301 9.05 14.76 18.60
C PHE A 301 8.64 14.85 20.07
N LEU A 302 8.31 16.06 20.53
CA LEU A 302 7.98 16.31 21.93
C LEU A 302 6.48 16.14 22.23
N GLY A 303 5.61 16.25 21.22
CA GLY A 303 4.20 16.01 21.38
C GLY A 303 3.31 16.77 20.39
N SER A 304 2.00 16.45 20.44
CA SER A 304 0.94 17.13 19.69
C SER A 304 -0.21 17.51 20.61
N ALA A 305 -0.65 18.77 20.56
CA ALA A 305 -1.81 19.27 21.28
C ALA A 305 -3.05 19.25 20.38
N GLY A 306 -4.04 18.42 20.71
CA GLY A 306 -5.36 18.41 20.08
C GLY A 306 -6.23 19.55 20.61
N THR A 307 -6.33 20.65 19.87
CA THR A 307 -7.07 21.86 20.26
C THR A 307 -8.25 22.12 19.33
N TYR A 308 -9.27 21.28 19.45
CA TYR A 308 -10.41 21.28 18.52
C TYR A 308 -11.35 22.47 18.74
N GLN A 309 -11.62 22.81 19.99
CA GLN A 309 -12.46 23.94 20.39
C GLN A 309 -11.63 25.21 20.63
N ASP A 310 -12.22 26.38 20.50
CA ASP A 310 -11.54 27.68 20.68
C ASP A 310 -11.03 27.86 22.11
N GLU A 311 -11.79 27.43 23.10
CA GLU A 311 -11.35 27.42 24.50
C GLU A 311 -10.08 26.59 24.70
N SER A 312 -9.97 25.46 23.98
CA SER A 312 -8.75 24.64 24.04
C SER A 312 -7.55 25.33 23.40
N LYS A 313 -7.76 26.08 22.30
CA LYS A 313 -6.72 26.88 21.66
C LYS A 313 -6.21 27.98 22.61
N ALA A 314 -7.14 28.69 23.26
CA ALA A 314 -6.78 29.74 24.23
C ALA A 314 -6.08 29.13 25.46
N LYS A 315 -6.66 28.08 26.06
CA LYS A 315 -6.20 27.54 27.34
C LYS A 315 -4.86 26.76 27.24
N LEU A 316 -4.70 25.95 26.19
CA LEU A 316 -3.51 25.11 26.08
C LEU A 316 -2.37 25.79 25.31
N LEU A 317 -2.72 26.51 24.26
CA LEU A 317 -1.71 27.13 23.38
C LEU A 317 -1.54 28.65 23.62
N GLY A 318 -2.33 29.24 24.49
CA GLY A 318 -2.27 30.69 24.75
C GLY A 318 -2.71 31.55 23.55
N VAL A 319 -3.49 31.00 22.63
CA VAL A 319 -4.04 31.79 21.52
C VAL A 319 -4.89 32.93 22.09
N PRO A 320 -4.62 34.20 21.76
CA PRO A 320 -5.37 35.30 22.35
C PRO A 320 -6.87 35.23 21.99
N GLU A 321 -7.74 35.38 22.97
CA GLU A 321 -9.19 35.38 22.74
C GLU A 321 -9.59 36.44 21.70
N LYS A 322 -8.93 37.60 21.72
CA LYS A 322 -9.14 38.65 20.72
C LYS A 322 -8.83 38.15 19.29
N THR A 323 -7.81 37.33 19.10
CA THR A 323 -7.50 36.71 17.80
C THR A 323 -8.64 35.85 17.34
N LEU A 324 -9.14 34.95 18.20
CA LEU A 324 -10.27 34.07 17.91
C LEU A 324 -11.57 34.83 17.60
N GLN A 325 -11.83 35.93 18.36
CA GLN A 325 -13.03 36.75 18.15
C GLN A 325 -12.96 37.59 16.87
N THR A 326 -11.78 38.06 16.49
CA THR A 326 -11.60 38.97 15.34
C THR A 326 -11.42 38.21 14.03
N TYR A 327 -10.63 37.13 14.04
CA TYR A 327 -10.20 36.40 12.83
C TYR A 327 -10.78 35.02 12.72
N THR A 328 -11.52 34.56 13.73
CA THR A 328 -12.08 33.20 13.85
C THR A 328 -11.02 32.11 14.06
N ALA A 329 -11.50 30.86 14.34
CA ALA A 329 -10.63 29.71 14.51
C ALA A 329 -9.86 29.31 13.23
N VAL A 330 -10.43 29.64 12.05
CA VAL A 330 -9.87 29.27 10.75
C VAL A 330 -9.32 30.53 10.07
N SER A 331 -8.11 30.90 10.44
CA SER A 331 -7.43 32.08 9.92
C SER A 331 -5.91 31.94 9.98
N GLU A 332 -5.21 32.82 9.29
CA GLU A 332 -3.74 32.91 9.30
C GLU A 332 -3.24 33.23 10.70
N GLU A 333 -3.88 34.20 11.38
CA GLU A 333 -3.51 34.68 12.71
C GLU A 333 -3.68 33.58 13.75
N THR A 334 -4.75 32.81 13.67
CA THR A 334 -4.99 31.67 14.58
C THR A 334 -3.98 30.54 14.31
N ALA A 335 -3.69 30.22 13.05
CA ALA A 335 -2.69 29.23 12.72
C ALA A 335 -1.29 29.61 13.23
N ALA A 336 -0.88 30.86 13.04
CA ALA A 336 0.40 31.36 13.57
C ALA A 336 0.46 31.25 15.10
N ALA A 337 -0.57 31.76 15.79
CA ALA A 337 -0.63 31.72 17.24
C ALA A 337 -0.67 30.28 17.81
N MET A 338 -1.36 29.36 17.14
CA MET A 338 -1.35 27.95 17.51
C MET A 338 0.04 27.30 17.38
N ALA A 339 0.80 27.62 16.32
CA ALA A 339 2.14 27.08 16.13
C ALA A 339 3.11 27.65 17.20
N GLU A 340 3.06 28.96 17.47
CA GLU A 340 3.84 29.59 18.52
C GLU A 340 3.51 29.04 19.91
N GLY A 341 2.22 28.85 20.19
CA GLY A 341 1.73 28.23 21.41
C GLY A 341 2.19 26.80 21.59
N SER A 342 2.18 25.99 20.55
CA SER A 342 2.71 24.63 20.59
C SER A 342 4.21 24.60 20.86
N ARG A 343 4.95 25.49 20.19
CA ARG A 343 6.38 25.63 20.41
C ARG A 343 6.70 26.00 21.88
N ALA A 344 5.94 26.91 22.44
CA ALA A 344 6.09 27.32 23.84
C ALA A 344 5.67 26.21 24.83
N LEU A 345 4.54 25.56 24.58
CA LEU A 345 3.99 24.48 25.42
C LEU A 345 4.96 23.31 25.60
N TYR A 346 5.57 22.87 24.49
CA TYR A 346 6.46 21.70 24.49
C TYR A 346 7.95 22.08 24.62
N GLY A 347 8.30 23.35 24.49
CA GLY A 347 9.71 23.79 24.46
C GLY A 347 10.45 23.26 23.22
N SER A 348 9.76 23.04 22.12
CA SER A 348 10.35 22.55 20.88
C SER A 348 11.06 23.64 20.09
N ASP A 349 12.02 23.27 19.25
CA ASP A 349 12.72 24.22 18.37
C ASP A 349 11.80 24.70 17.25
N VAL A 350 10.99 23.81 16.68
CA VAL A 350 10.03 24.12 15.62
C VAL A 350 8.67 23.48 15.93
N ALA A 351 7.59 24.17 15.60
CA ALA A 351 6.25 23.64 15.74
C ALA A 351 5.42 23.87 14.48
N VAL A 352 4.49 22.97 14.21
CA VAL A 352 3.49 23.13 13.14
C VAL A 352 2.08 23.16 13.74
N SER A 353 1.20 23.94 13.15
CA SER A 353 -0.23 23.94 13.49
C SER A 353 -1.11 23.67 12.28
N THR A 354 -2.31 23.16 12.53
CA THR A 354 -3.37 22.97 11.53
C THR A 354 -4.69 23.49 12.05
N THR A 355 -5.34 24.39 11.30
CA THR A 355 -6.72 24.82 11.55
C THR A 355 -7.46 24.95 10.22
N GLY A 356 -8.73 24.50 10.14
CA GLY A 356 -9.44 24.46 8.87
C GLY A 356 -10.79 23.77 8.93
N ILE A 357 -11.44 23.70 7.77
CA ILE A 357 -12.79 23.16 7.56
C ILE A 357 -12.69 21.84 6.79
N ALA A 358 -12.77 20.73 7.51
CA ALA A 358 -12.64 19.41 6.90
C ALA A 358 -13.93 18.90 6.21
N GLY A 359 -15.07 19.57 6.44
CA GLY A 359 -16.36 19.17 5.86
C GLY A 359 -17.04 18.01 6.62
N PRO A 360 -18.20 17.51 6.11
CA PRO A 360 -18.88 18.01 4.90
C PRO A 360 -19.53 19.39 5.06
N ASP A 361 -19.85 19.78 6.30
CA ASP A 361 -20.48 21.06 6.65
C ASP A 361 -19.46 22.10 7.11
N GLY A 362 -19.96 23.36 7.36
CA GLY A 362 -19.19 24.45 7.95
C GLY A 362 -18.43 25.31 6.94
N GLY A 363 -18.55 25.03 5.63
CA GLY A 363 -18.01 25.90 4.59
C GLY A 363 -18.90 27.07 4.25
N THR A 364 -18.26 28.17 3.81
CA THR A 364 -18.91 29.36 3.22
C THR A 364 -18.20 29.68 1.89
N ASP A 365 -18.71 30.64 1.14
CA ASP A 365 -18.06 31.10 -0.10
C ASP A 365 -16.67 31.68 0.16
N GLU A 366 -16.45 32.32 1.32
CA GLU A 366 -15.18 32.92 1.73
C GLU A 366 -14.23 31.89 2.36
N GLN A 367 -14.80 30.91 3.06
CA GLN A 367 -14.09 29.81 3.72
C GLN A 367 -14.66 28.45 3.29
N PRO A 368 -14.32 27.95 2.11
CA PRO A 368 -14.90 26.72 1.58
C PRO A 368 -14.46 25.48 2.36
N VAL A 369 -15.26 24.41 2.26
CA VAL A 369 -14.85 23.08 2.72
C VAL A 369 -13.53 22.71 2.05
N GLY A 370 -12.62 22.14 2.83
CA GLY A 370 -11.25 21.82 2.39
C GLY A 370 -10.22 22.89 2.70
N LEU A 371 -10.63 24.10 3.10
CA LEU A 371 -9.72 25.18 3.51
C LEU A 371 -8.98 24.80 4.79
N VAL A 372 -7.64 24.86 4.73
CA VAL A 372 -6.77 24.62 5.88
C VAL A 372 -5.65 25.65 5.88
N TYR A 373 -5.40 26.24 7.05
CA TYR A 373 -4.23 27.05 7.35
C TYR A 373 -3.21 26.22 8.14
N PHE A 374 -1.93 26.44 7.83
CA PHE A 374 -0.78 25.79 8.46
C PHE A 374 0.13 26.87 9.02
N GLY A 375 0.29 26.95 10.32
CA GLY A 375 1.32 27.77 10.93
C GLY A 375 2.58 26.94 11.14
N VAL A 376 3.76 27.51 10.87
CA VAL A 376 5.04 26.93 11.28
C VAL A 376 5.81 27.97 12.06
N ALA A 377 6.16 27.68 13.30
CA ALA A 377 6.89 28.58 14.20
C ALA A 377 8.26 27.99 14.54
N GLY A 378 9.29 28.81 14.51
CA GLY A 378 10.65 28.39 14.85
C GLY A 378 11.56 29.60 15.16
N PRO A 379 12.89 29.37 15.34
CA PRO A 379 13.84 30.40 15.73
C PRO A 379 13.93 31.57 14.74
N LYS A 380 13.55 31.39 13.49
CA LYS A 380 13.54 32.41 12.42
C LYS A 380 12.17 33.07 12.21
N GLY A 381 11.28 32.97 13.21
CA GLY A 381 9.92 33.50 13.17
C GLY A 381 8.91 32.52 12.64
N SER A 382 7.65 32.98 12.52
CA SER A 382 6.53 32.18 12.09
C SER A 382 6.17 32.43 10.62
N VAL A 383 5.69 31.41 9.94
CA VAL A 383 5.20 31.45 8.55
C VAL A 383 3.86 30.75 8.51
N VAL A 384 2.93 31.25 7.69
CA VAL A 384 1.65 30.64 7.48
C VAL A 384 1.48 30.26 6.01
N TYR A 385 0.91 29.09 5.79
CA TYR A 385 0.52 28.58 4.48
C TYR A 385 -0.98 28.30 4.45
N LYS A 386 -1.56 28.35 3.26
CA LYS A 386 -2.98 28.12 3.03
C LYS A 386 -3.15 27.11 1.89
N SER A 387 -4.07 26.17 2.06
CA SER A 387 -4.48 25.26 0.99
C SER A 387 -5.98 24.99 1.04
N VAL A 388 -6.56 24.68 -0.11
CA VAL A 388 -7.93 24.17 -0.22
C VAL A 388 -7.86 22.78 -0.84
N PHE A 389 -8.21 21.77 -0.08
CA PHE A 389 -8.13 20.38 -0.50
C PHE A 389 -9.46 19.87 -1.02
N PRO A 390 -9.48 19.16 -2.16
CA PRO A 390 -10.64 18.42 -2.61
C PRO A 390 -10.81 17.11 -1.81
N GLY A 391 -12.01 16.55 -1.86
CA GLY A 391 -12.31 15.24 -1.30
C GLY A 391 -13.25 15.27 -0.11
N ASP A 392 -13.49 14.11 0.47
CA ASP A 392 -14.30 13.98 1.68
C ASP A 392 -13.51 14.41 2.94
N ARG A 393 -14.22 14.41 4.08
CA ARG A 393 -13.63 14.78 5.38
C ARG A 393 -12.36 13.99 5.71
N LYS A 394 -12.32 12.70 5.41
CA LYS A 394 -11.16 11.85 5.68
C LYS A 394 -9.98 12.25 4.80
N GLU A 395 -10.21 12.40 3.51
CA GLU A 395 -9.19 12.81 2.55
C GLU A 395 -8.63 14.20 2.86
N VAL A 396 -9.48 15.17 3.22
CA VAL A 396 -9.04 16.51 3.63
C VAL A 396 -8.12 16.44 4.85
N LYS A 397 -8.49 15.65 5.86
CA LYS A 397 -7.66 15.47 7.07
C LYS A 397 -6.29 14.82 6.75
N GLU A 398 -6.27 13.80 5.91
CA GLU A 398 -5.04 13.09 5.51
C GLU A 398 -4.13 14.00 4.67
N ARG A 399 -4.69 14.74 3.71
CA ARG A 399 -3.96 15.74 2.91
C ARG A 399 -3.39 16.85 3.79
N ALA A 400 -4.18 17.34 4.74
CA ALA A 400 -3.76 18.38 5.67
C ALA A 400 -2.63 17.90 6.59
N ALA A 401 -2.72 16.68 7.13
CA ALA A 401 -1.68 16.12 7.97
C ALA A 401 -0.36 15.93 7.20
N THR A 402 -0.43 15.36 5.99
CA THR A 402 0.75 15.21 5.11
C THR A 402 1.38 16.56 4.78
N LYS A 403 0.55 17.58 4.47
CA LYS A 403 1.01 18.92 4.13
C LYS A 403 1.62 19.65 5.33
N ALA A 404 1.10 19.44 6.54
CA ALA A 404 1.67 19.97 7.77
C ALA A 404 3.09 19.42 8.00
N VAL A 405 3.30 18.11 7.85
CA VAL A 405 4.62 17.49 7.96
C VAL A 405 5.56 18.01 6.87
N TYR A 406 5.05 18.22 5.65
CA TYR A 406 5.82 18.83 4.56
C TYR A 406 6.30 20.25 4.92
N HIS A 407 5.41 21.14 5.37
CA HIS A 407 5.77 22.51 5.74
C HIS A 407 6.75 22.56 6.92
N LEU A 408 6.59 21.68 7.90
CA LEU A 408 7.52 21.55 9.01
C LEU A 408 8.93 21.13 8.52
N LEU A 409 9.00 20.17 7.62
CA LEU A 409 10.24 19.71 7.00
C LEU A 409 10.90 20.82 6.17
N GLN A 410 10.14 21.51 5.32
CA GLN A 410 10.67 22.60 4.49
C GLN A 410 11.19 23.76 5.34
N TYR A 411 10.47 24.17 6.39
CA TYR A 411 10.95 25.19 7.30
C TYR A 411 12.34 24.83 7.86
N MET A 412 12.55 23.60 8.29
CA MET A 412 13.83 23.14 8.80
C MET A 412 14.93 23.08 7.73
N ARG A 413 14.58 22.76 6.48
CA ARG A 413 15.55 22.67 5.36
C ARG A 413 16.02 24.05 4.91
N GLU A 414 15.08 24.98 4.75
CA GLU A 414 15.31 26.27 4.10
C GLU A 414 15.75 27.37 5.08
N ARG A 415 15.32 27.27 6.34
CA ARG A 415 15.51 28.36 7.31
C ARG A 415 16.46 28.04 8.45
N LEU A 416 16.76 26.81 8.69
CA LEU A 416 17.64 26.36 9.77
C LEU A 416 18.79 25.48 9.27
#